data_6e1d020f3fc2437a0e77335a985bd4b1
#
_entry.id   6e1d020f3fc2437a0e77335a985bd4b1
#
_cell.length_a   1.000
_cell.length_b   1.000
_cell.length_c   1.000
_cell.angle_alpha   90.00
_cell.angle_beta   90.00
_cell.angle_gamma   90.00
#
_symmetry.space_group_name_H-M   'P 1'
#
loop_
_entity.id
_entity.type
_entity.pdbx_description
1 polymer ?
#
loop_
_entity_poly.entity_id
_entity_poly.type
_entity_poly.pdbx_seq_one_letter_code
_entity_poly.pdbx_strand_id
1 'polypeptide(L)'
;GEDKDIIALAVEAEDAVVQVFFVRGGRLIGREHFYMTHVSQTPKEQILQDFVKQFYAGTPFVPREIMLQTDIEDREVIEQWLTGRRGSIGSKEKLVELAARNAELILSKDKERIRREEGRRLAQ
;
A
#
# COMPACT_ATOMS: atom_id res chain seq x y z
N GLY A 1 -0.76 -19.75 4.52
CA GLY A 1 -1.21 -19.35 3.47
C GLY A 1 -0.50 -19.10 2.18
N GLU A 2 -1.08 -19.65 1.13
CA GLU A 2 -0.57 -19.44 -0.22
C GLU A 2 -1.15 -18.20 -0.89
N ASP A 3 -2.25 -17.67 -0.34
CA ASP A 3 -2.86 -16.46 -0.86
C ASP A 3 -2.64 -15.34 0.13
N LYS A 4 -2.02 -14.27 -0.34
CA LYS A 4 -1.81 -13.09 0.48
C LYS A 4 -1.69 -11.85 -0.38
N ASP A 5 -2.07 -10.71 0.20
CA ASP A 5 -1.80 -9.39 -0.36
C ASP A 5 -0.72 -8.76 0.51
N ILE A 6 0.24 -8.14 -0.15
CA ILE A 6 1.38 -7.51 0.52
C ILE A 6 1.28 -6.02 0.25
N ILE A 7 1.23 -5.22 1.30
CA ILE A 7 0.95 -3.79 1.21
C ILE A 7 2.02 -2.99 1.93
N ALA A 8 2.63 -2.09 1.20
CA ALA A 8 3.64 -1.19 1.74
C ALA A 8 3.49 0.19 1.12
N LEU A 9 4.10 1.19 1.74
CA LEU A 9 4.00 2.56 1.24
C LEU A 9 5.34 3.27 1.32
N ALA A 10 5.45 4.32 0.52
CA ALA A 10 6.50 5.32 0.63
C ALA A 10 5.83 6.67 0.77
N VAL A 11 6.43 7.54 1.58
CA VAL A 11 5.92 8.90 1.81
C VAL A 11 7.04 9.88 1.53
N GLU A 12 6.73 10.94 0.82
CA GLU A 12 7.66 12.05 0.61
C GLU A 12 6.87 13.35 0.58
N ALA A 13 7.19 14.25 1.52
CA ALA A 13 6.47 15.51 1.70
C ALA A 13 4.98 15.24 1.92
N GLU A 14 4.11 15.76 1.07
CA GLU A 14 2.66 15.62 1.20
C GLU A 14 2.10 14.39 0.50
N ASP A 15 2.93 13.65 -0.23
CA ASP A 15 2.49 12.58 -1.11
C ASP A 15 2.91 11.21 -0.61
N ALA A 16 2.11 10.21 -0.98
CA ALA A 16 2.43 8.82 -0.70
C ALA A 16 2.05 7.94 -1.88
N VAL A 17 2.75 6.83 -2.00
CA VAL A 17 2.38 5.74 -2.90
C VAL A 17 2.21 4.48 -2.06
N VAL A 18 1.09 3.81 -2.23
CA VAL A 18 0.86 2.48 -1.64
C VAL A 18 1.02 1.44 -2.74
N GLN A 19 1.87 0.46 -2.51
CA GLN A 19 2.09 -0.66 -3.43
C GLN A 19 1.44 -1.90 -2.87
N VAL A 20 0.63 -2.57 -3.68
CA VAL A 20 0.03 -3.85 -3.34
C VAL A 20 0.62 -4.91 -4.26
N PHE A 21 1.04 -6.03 -3.68
CA PHE A 21 1.43 -7.23 -4.41
C PHE A 21 0.38 -8.31 -4.15
N PHE A 22 -0.08 -8.97 -5.20
CA PHE A 22 -1.06 -10.05 -5.11
C PHE A 22 -0.36 -11.40 -5.27
N VAL A 23 -0.36 -12.20 -4.21
CA VAL A 23 0.21 -13.55 -4.21
C VAL A 23 -0.95 -14.55 -4.16
N ARG A 24 -0.98 -15.47 -5.12
CA ARG A 24 -2.02 -16.50 -5.21
C ARG A 24 -1.35 -17.84 -5.50
N GLY A 25 -1.67 -18.83 -4.67
CA GLY A 25 -1.02 -20.13 -4.79
C GLY A 25 0.48 -20.07 -4.61
N GLY A 26 0.94 -19.15 -3.75
CA GLY A 26 2.36 -18.96 -3.50
C GLY A 26 3.12 -18.17 -4.58
N ARG A 27 2.42 -17.64 -5.58
CA ARG A 27 3.05 -16.95 -6.71
C ARG A 27 2.58 -15.51 -6.81
N LEU A 28 3.51 -14.62 -7.09
CA LEU A 28 3.20 -13.21 -7.35
C LEU A 28 2.53 -13.11 -8.73
N ILE A 29 1.22 -12.84 -8.73
CA ILE A 29 0.43 -12.82 -9.97
C ILE A 29 0.13 -11.41 -10.47
N GLY A 30 0.36 -10.39 -9.66
CA GLY A 30 0.10 -9.03 -10.08
C GLY A 30 0.47 -8.03 -9.03
N ARG A 31 0.40 -6.76 -9.43
CA ARG A 31 0.68 -5.64 -8.54
C ARG A 31 -0.14 -4.43 -8.95
N GLU A 32 -0.40 -3.56 -8.00
CA GLU A 32 -1.14 -2.33 -8.23
C GLU A 32 -0.62 -1.26 -7.30
N HIS A 33 -0.60 0.00 -7.72
CA HIS A 33 -0.19 1.07 -6.84
C HIS A 33 -1.21 2.20 -6.84
N PHE A 34 -1.23 2.94 -5.73
CA PHE A 34 -2.21 3.99 -5.49
C PHE A 34 -1.52 5.23 -4.97
N TYR A 35 -1.92 6.38 -5.47
CA TYR A 35 -1.40 7.67 -5.02
C TYR A 35 -2.28 8.26 -3.95
N MET A 36 -1.65 8.89 -2.97
CA MET A 36 -2.34 9.63 -1.93
C MET A 36 -1.69 10.99 -1.78
N THR A 37 -2.50 12.01 -1.54
CA THR A 37 -2.03 13.38 -1.35
C THR A 37 -2.45 13.88 0.02
N HIS A 38 -1.81 14.99 0.46
CA HIS A 38 -2.14 15.64 1.74
C HIS A 38 -1.94 14.74 2.96
N VAL A 39 -0.88 13.91 2.93
CA VAL A 39 -0.59 12.96 4.01
C VAL A 39 0.53 13.42 4.95
N SER A 40 1.02 14.65 4.81
CA SER A 40 2.20 15.12 5.55
C SER A 40 2.05 15.07 7.07
N GLN A 41 0.82 15.21 7.59
CA GLN A 41 0.54 15.17 9.03
C GLN A 41 0.02 13.83 9.51
N THR A 42 0.00 12.83 8.64
CA THR A 42 -0.59 11.53 8.94
C THR A 42 0.51 10.49 9.15
N PRO A 43 0.53 9.80 10.29
CA PRO A 43 1.49 8.71 10.50
C PRO A 43 1.32 7.61 9.47
N LYS A 44 2.41 6.94 9.11
CA LYS A 44 2.38 5.85 8.13
C LYS A 44 1.38 4.76 8.51
N GLU A 45 1.30 4.41 9.78
CA GLU A 45 0.39 3.38 10.29
C GLU A 45 -1.07 3.76 10.01
N GLN A 46 -1.39 5.04 10.13
CA GLN A 46 -2.73 5.52 9.86
C GLN A 46 -3.04 5.49 8.37
N ILE A 47 -2.08 5.86 7.54
CA ILE A 47 -2.24 5.79 6.08
C ILE A 47 -2.53 4.35 5.66
N LEU A 48 -1.75 3.40 6.17
CA LEU A 48 -1.95 1.98 5.87
C LEU A 48 -3.32 1.49 6.35
N GLN A 49 -3.71 1.86 7.57
CA GLN A 49 -5.00 1.46 8.12
C GLN A 49 -6.16 1.97 7.28
N ASP A 50 -6.13 3.24 6.92
CA ASP A 50 -7.16 3.84 6.08
C ASP A 50 -7.20 3.19 4.71
N PHE A 51 -6.04 2.90 4.15
CA PHE A 51 -5.95 2.21 2.87
C PHE A 51 -6.58 0.82 2.93
N VAL A 52 -6.24 0.03 3.94
CA VAL A 52 -6.77 -1.32 4.11
C VAL A 52 -8.30 -1.30 4.19
N LYS A 53 -8.85 -0.39 4.97
CA LYS A 53 -10.30 -0.26 5.10
C LYS A 53 -10.96 0.05 3.76
N GLN A 54 -10.44 1.02 3.04
CA GLN A 54 -11.03 1.43 1.76
C GLN A 54 -10.84 0.36 0.68
N PHE A 55 -9.65 -0.22 0.63
CA PHE A 55 -9.32 -1.19 -0.40
C PHE A 55 -10.21 -2.44 -0.28
N TYR A 56 -10.32 -2.99 0.92
CA TYR A 56 -11.09 -4.22 1.12
C TYR A 56 -12.59 -3.98 1.21
N ALA A 57 -13.04 -2.77 1.48
CA ALA A 57 -14.46 -2.43 1.36
C ALA A 57 -14.92 -2.51 -0.09
N GLY A 58 -14.05 -2.16 -1.04
CA GLY A 58 -14.37 -2.17 -2.46
C GLY A 58 -13.94 -3.42 -3.21
N THR A 59 -13.37 -4.40 -2.52
CA THR A 59 -12.82 -5.60 -3.16
C THR A 59 -13.65 -6.82 -2.81
N PRO A 60 -14.14 -7.58 -3.80
CA PRO A 60 -14.98 -8.75 -3.52
C PRO A 60 -14.23 -9.94 -2.91
N PHE A 61 -12.90 -9.99 -3.08
CA PHE A 61 -12.09 -11.08 -2.58
C PHE A 61 -11.10 -10.59 -1.54
N VAL A 62 -11.07 -11.24 -0.38
CA VAL A 62 -10.08 -10.99 0.66
C VAL A 62 -9.21 -12.24 0.78
N PRO A 63 -7.88 -12.11 0.61
CA PRO A 63 -7.01 -13.26 0.75
C PRO A 63 -6.92 -13.71 2.20
N ARG A 64 -6.36 -14.87 2.41
CA ARG A 64 -6.20 -15.44 3.74
C ARG A 64 -5.34 -14.57 4.64
N GLU A 65 -4.32 -13.94 4.08
CA GLU A 65 -3.39 -13.10 4.81
C GLU A 65 -3.21 -11.76 4.12
N ILE A 66 -3.17 -10.71 4.94
CA ILE A 66 -2.83 -9.37 4.50
C ILE A 66 -1.59 -8.98 5.27
N MET A 67 -0.47 -8.78 4.57
CA MET A 67 0.82 -8.52 5.16
C MET A 67 1.18 -7.05 4.97
N LEU A 68 1.34 -6.33 6.07
CA LEU A 68 1.59 -4.90 6.06
C LEU A 68 3.04 -4.60 6.42
N GLN A 69 3.51 -3.45 5.97
CA GLN A 69 4.85 -2.96 6.28
C GLN A 69 5.04 -2.71 7.77
N THR A 70 3.99 -2.28 8.46
CA THR A 70 4.00 -2.04 9.89
C THR A 70 2.65 -2.44 10.47
N ASP A 71 2.61 -2.67 11.77
CA ASP A 71 1.34 -2.96 12.43
C ASP A 71 0.44 -1.72 12.42
N ILE A 72 -0.86 -1.94 12.57
CA ILE A 72 -1.85 -0.88 12.58
C ILE A 72 -2.63 -0.92 13.89
N GLU A 73 -3.09 0.25 14.34
CA GLU A 73 -3.74 0.39 15.65
C GLU A 73 -4.98 -0.48 15.79
N ASP A 74 -5.86 -0.43 14.79
CA ASP A 74 -7.14 -1.16 14.84
C ASP A 74 -7.07 -2.53 14.17
N ARG A 75 -5.93 -3.20 14.22
CA ARG A 75 -5.75 -4.50 13.56
C ARG A 75 -6.82 -5.50 13.94
N GLU A 76 -7.09 -5.66 15.23
CA GLU A 76 -8.07 -6.64 15.69
C GLU A 76 -9.48 -6.32 15.24
N VAL A 77 -9.86 -5.05 15.29
CA VAL A 77 -11.19 -4.61 14.83
C VAL A 77 -11.35 -4.87 13.34
N ILE A 78 -10.32 -4.54 12.57
CA ILE A 78 -10.34 -4.74 11.12
C ILE A 78 -10.35 -6.23 10.78
N GLU A 79 -9.58 -7.04 11.51
CA GLU A 79 -9.62 -8.50 11.33
C GLU A 79 -11.02 -9.07 11.60
N GLN A 80 -11.70 -8.57 12.63
CA GLN A 80 -13.07 -9.00 12.90
C GLN A 80 -14.01 -8.65 11.76
N TRP A 81 -13.86 -7.45 11.22
CA TRP A 81 -14.63 -7.04 10.05
C TRP A 81 -14.35 -7.95 8.86
N LEU A 82 -13.08 -8.35 8.67
CA LEU A 82 -12.67 -9.23 7.60
C LEU A 82 -12.94 -10.71 7.86
N THR A 83 -13.23 -11.10 9.11
CA THR A 83 -13.40 -12.51 9.49
C THR A 83 -14.50 -13.20 8.68
N GLY A 84 -15.61 -12.53 8.43
CA GLY A 84 -16.65 -13.05 7.54
C GLY A 84 -16.16 -13.28 6.13
N ARG A 85 -14.97 -12.73 5.77
CA ARG A 85 -14.32 -12.85 4.48
C ARG A 85 -12.94 -13.51 4.60
N ARG A 86 -12.62 -14.04 5.78
CA ARG A 86 -11.44 -14.85 6.09
C ARG A 86 -10.09 -14.12 6.00
N GLY A 87 -10.06 -12.83 6.26
CA GLY A 87 -8.79 -12.10 6.27
C GLY A 87 -8.10 -12.14 7.63
N SER A 88 -6.79 -12.29 7.67
CA SER A 88 -5.96 -12.03 8.84
C SER A 88 -4.85 -11.04 8.46
N ILE A 89 -4.40 -10.26 9.43
CA ILE A 89 -3.42 -9.21 9.20
C ILE A 89 -2.12 -9.52 9.94
N GLY A 90 -1.00 -9.46 9.22
CA GLY A 90 0.32 -9.64 9.79
C GLY A 90 1.29 -8.58 9.29
N SER A 91 2.49 -8.53 9.86
CA SER A 91 3.50 -7.56 9.48
C SER A 91 4.90 -8.17 9.30
N LYS A 92 4.99 -9.49 9.30
CA LYS A 92 6.28 -10.18 9.14
C LYS A 92 6.31 -10.92 7.82
N GLU A 93 6.72 -10.21 6.78
CA GLU A 93 6.81 -10.77 5.44
C GLU A 93 7.93 -10.10 4.68
N LYS A 94 8.83 -10.89 4.09
CA LYS A 94 9.99 -10.37 3.35
C LYS A 94 9.60 -9.52 2.14
N LEU A 95 8.54 -9.89 1.45
CA LEU A 95 8.10 -9.17 0.26
C LEU A 95 7.60 -7.77 0.56
N VAL A 96 7.31 -7.46 1.82
CA VAL A 96 6.95 -6.11 2.23
C VAL A 96 8.07 -5.11 1.92
N GLU A 97 9.33 -5.51 2.12
CA GLU A 97 10.46 -4.62 1.80
C GLU A 97 10.55 -4.32 0.31
N LEU A 98 10.31 -5.33 -0.52
CA LEU A 98 10.30 -5.13 -1.97
C LEU A 98 9.16 -4.21 -2.39
N ALA A 99 7.98 -4.39 -1.80
CA ALA A 99 6.84 -3.52 -2.08
C ALA A 99 7.14 -2.08 -1.66
N ALA A 100 7.77 -1.89 -0.51
CA ALA A 100 8.16 -0.55 -0.03
C ALA A 100 9.15 0.12 -0.99
N ARG A 101 10.14 -0.62 -1.48
CA ARG A 101 11.11 -0.09 -2.45
C ARG A 101 10.44 0.28 -3.77
N ASN A 102 9.52 -0.54 -4.24
CA ASN A 102 8.76 -0.22 -5.44
C ASN A 102 7.95 1.05 -5.25
N ALA A 103 7.32 1.22 -4.09
CA ALA A 103 6.59 2.43 -3.78
C ALA A 103 7.52 3.67 -3.82
N GLU A 104 8.70 3.55 -3.24
CA GLU A 104 9.70 4.62 -3.27
C GLU A 104 10.11 4.99 -4.70
N LEU A 105 10.35 3.98 -5.53
CA LEU A 105 10.75 4.21 -6.93
C LEU A 105 9.65 4.89 -7.72
N ILE A 106 8.41 4.46 -7.55
CA ILE A 106 7.27 5.05 -8.24
C ILE A 106 7.11 6.51 -7.83
N LEU A 107 7.15 6.77 -6.53
CA LEU A 107 7.00 8.12 -6.01
C LEU A 107 8.12 9.04 -6.49
N SER A 108 9.36 8.56 -6.49
CA SER A 108 10.52 9.31 -6.95
C SER A 108 10.43 9.66 -8.44
N LYS A 109 10.05 8.70 -9.27
CA LYS A 109 9.91 8.90 -10.71
C LYS A 109 8.81 9.90 -11.04
N ASP A 110 7.70 9.84 -10.34
CA ASP A 110 6.60 10.75 -10.59
C ASP A 110 6.93 12.17 -10.18
N LYS A 111 7.63 12.35 -9.07
CA LYS A 111 8.07 13.68 -8.65
C LYS A 111 9.06 14.27 -9.64
N GLU A 112 9.97 13.47 -10.14
CA GLU A 112 10.92 13.92 -11.15
C GLU A 112 10.22 14.31 -12.44
N ARG A 113 9.25 13.53 -12.88
CA ARG A 113 8.46 13.85 -14.07
C ARG A 113 7.72 15.16 -13.93
N ILE A 114 7.05 15.36 -12.80
CA ILE A 114 6.31 16.60 -12.52
C ILE A 114 7.26 17.80 -12.54
N ARG A 115 8.43 17.67 -11.94
CA ARG A 115 9.44 18.73 -11.92
C ARG A 115 9.92 19.07 -13.32
N ARG A 116 10.12 18.07 -14.18
CA ARG A 116 10.51 18.29 -15.58
C ARG A 116 9.44 19.03 -16.36
N GLU A 117 8.19 18.65 -16.18
CA GLU A 117 7.08 19.30 -16.86
C GLU A 117 6.92 20.75 -16.44
N GLU A 118 7.07 21.03 -15.14
CA GLU A 118 7.06 22.40 -14.63
C GLU A 118 8.23 23.21 -15.20
N GLY A 119 9.43 22.63 -15.27
CA GLY A 119 10.57 23.26 -15.86
C GLY A 119 10.37 23.61 -17.32
N ARG A 120 9.74 22.75 -18.09
CA ARG A 120 9.40 23.02 -19.50
C ARG A 120 8.41 24.17 -19.62
N ARG A 121 7.41 24.21 -18.77
CA ARG A 121 6.42 25.30 -18.79
C ARG A 121 7.06 26.64 -18.46
N LEU A 122 7.95 26.65 -17.48
CA LEU A 122 8.65 27.87 -17.08
C LEU A 122 9.65 28.34 -18.14
N ALA A 123 10.18 27.44 -18.94
CA ALA A 123 11.13 27.76 -20.01
C ALA A 123 10.47 28.36 -21.25
N GLN A 124 9.17 28.25 -21.36
CA GLN A 124 8.39 28.84 -22.43
C GLN A 124 7.90 30.23 -22.05
#